data_bb9598d91fdcba8f239991754bda4e1e
#
_entry.id   bb9598d91fdcba8f239991754bda4e1e
#
_cell.length_a   1.000
_cell.length_b   1.000
_cell.length_c   1.000
_cell.angle_alpha   90.00
_cell.angle_beta   90.00
_cell.angle_gamma   90.00
#
_symmetry.space_group_name_H-M   'P 1'
#
loop_
_entity.id
_entity.type
_entity.pdbx_description
1 polymer ?
#
loop_
_entity_poly.entity_id
_entity_poly.type
_entity_poly.pdbx_seq_one_letter_code
_entity_poly.pdbx_strand_id
1 'polypeptide(L)'
;MLESALETHLIFGAIGQDGSYLAEKLSAEGKQVIGIVRDSAIIPDVNKENRIKYIKGNILDSEFVQGILLSHRPSHVYNFASLSSVAKSHTYPELSEKINLGFVRDLIDNIESTQKGNNQEVYLLQASSSEMFGPNHSEPIVEDSTHDPRSPYALHKSLAHRYCLESRKSKNLKIGTVILFNHESPRRPLNFVSRKITHGAFQIARGLEKKLILGNMSISRDWGFAPDYVQAMAQLAELRVDDDFVVSSGELHSLEEMCEIAFTFLGMSDYQNYVESDKMLYRENENSRLVGDSSKIFSRLNWSPTTSFKKMIEIMVNAESHNANMK
;
A
#
# COMPACT_ATOMS: atom_id res chain seq x y z
N MET A 1 38.54 12.55 3.43
CA MET A 1 37.43 11.60 3.25
C MET A 1 36.26 12.43 2.77
N LEU A 2 35.79 12.26 1.53
CA LEU A 2 34.57 12.89 1.04
C LEU A 2 33.45 12.28 1.87
N GLU A 3 32.74 13.05 2.69
CA GLU A 3 31.46 12.64 3.25
C GLU A 3 30.59 12.24 2.06
N SER A 4 30.26 10.97 1.94
CA SER A 4 29.28 10.52 0.96
C SER A 4 28.01 11.29 1.26
N ALA A 5 27.57 12.14 0.34
CA ALA A 5 26.31 12.85 0.48
C ALA A 5 25.24 11.84 0.83
N LEU A 6 24.54 12.04 1.96
CA LEU A 6 23.48 11.15 2.42
C LEU A 6 22.44 11.00 1.29
N GLU A 7 22.16 9.76 0.89
CA GLU A 7 21.13 9.50 -0.10
C GLU A 7 19.77 10.01 0.39
N THR A 8 19.11 10.77 -0.46
CA THR A 8 17.76 11.30 -0.18
C THR A 8 16.71 10.41 -0.77
N HIS A 9 15.77 9.97 0.07
CA HIS A 9 14.63 9.15 -0.27
C HIS A 9 13.35 9.99 -0.21
N LEU A 10 12.65 10.12 -1.34
CA LEU A 10 11.42 10.90 -1.47
C LEU A 10 10.21 9.96 -1.50
N ILE A 11 9.25 10.16 -0.60
CA ILE A 11 8.05 9.30 -0.48
C ILE A 11 6.80 10.12 -0.70
N PHE A 12 6.07 9.86 -1.77
CA PHE A 12 4.71 10.35 -1.97
C PHE A 12 3.72 9.46 -1.25
N GLY A 13 2.82 10.04 -0.44
CA GLY A 13 1.91 9.29 0.43
C GLY A 13 2.55 8.84 1.76
N ALA A 14 3.53 9.60 2.27
CA ALA A 14 4.39 9.24 3.39
C ALA A 14 3.68 9.00 4.74
N ILE A 15 2.44 9.46 4.94
CA ILE A 15 1.62 9.19 6.14
C ILE A 15 0.54 8.12 5.91
N GLY A 16 0.48 7.54 4.70
CA GLY A 16 -0.33 6.35 4.44
C GLY A 16 0.27 5.12 5.13
N GLN A 17 -0.44 3.99 5.08
CA GLN A 17 0.03 2.75 5.71
C GLN A 17 1.46 2.43 5.28
N ASP A 18 1.72 2.20 4.01
CA ASP A 18 3.02 1.74 3.50
C ASP A 18 4.08 2.83 3.59
N GLY A 19 3.70 4.06 3.20
CA GLY A 19 4.62 5.20 3.23
C GLY A 19 5.14 5.51 4.63
N SER A 20 4.32 5.38 5.67
CA SER A 20 4.73 5.64 7.05
C SER A 20 5.68 4.56 7.60
N TYR A 21 5.42 3.28 7.31
CA TYR A 21 6.34 2.20 7.68
C TYR A 21 7.67 2.31 6.93
N LEU A 22 7.63 2.64 5.63
CA LEU A 22 8.86 2.82 4.86
C LEU A 22 9.66 4.02 5.35
N ALA A 23 9.01 5.15 5.63
CA ALA A 23 9.68 6.35 6.15
C ALA A 23 10.42 6.06 7.46
N GLU A 24 9.76 5.36 8.39
CA GLU A 24 10.35 4.96 9.66
C GLU A 24 11.53 3.98 9.47
N LYS A 25 11.36 2.98 8.60
CA LYS A 25 12.42 2.01 8.29
C LYS A 25 13.66 2.70 7.72
N LEU A 26 13.51 3.50 6.68
CA LEU A 26 14.62 4.21 6.04
C LEU A 26 15.31 5.20 7.01
N SER A 27 14.52 5.89 7.83
CA SER A 27 15.05 6.77 8.86
C SER A 27 15.87 6.03 9.91
N ALA A 28 15.40 4.85 10.36
CA ALA A 28 16.13 3.99 11.30
C ALA A 28 17.44 3.44 10.69
N GLU A 29 17.49 3.26 9.38
CA GLU A 29 18.70 2.89 8.63
C GLU A 29 19.65 4.09 8.38
N GLY A 30 19.32 5.25 8.90
CA GLY A 30 20.14 6.46 8.80
C GLY A 30 19.99 7.22 7.48
N LYS A 31 19.05 6.86 6.62
CA LYS A 31 18.76 7.55 5.36
C LYS A 31 18.05 8.89 5.60
N GLN A 32 18.26 9.86 4.72
CA GLN A 32 17.48 11.10 4.71
C GLN A 32 16.14 10.88 4.00
N VAL A 33 15.03 11.11 4.71
CA VAL A 33 13.69 10.88 4.17
C VAL A 33 12.93 12.19 4.02
N ILE A 34 12.34 12.39 2.84
CA ILE A 34 11.41 13.48 2.57
C ILE A 34 10.04 12.85 2.27
N GLY A 35 9.08 13.14 3.12
CA GLY A 35 7.70 12.66 2.98
C GLY A 35 6.77 13.73 2.44
N ILE A 36 6.18 13.51 1.27
CA ILE A 36 5.16 14.40 0.72
C ILE A 36 3.80 13.99 1.26
N VAL A 37 3.08 14.96 1.82
CA VAL A 37 1.78 14.77 2.44
C VAL A 37 0.81 15.84 1.94
N ARG A 38 -0.49 15.54 1.97
CA ARG A 38 -1.54 16.50 1.56
C ARG A 38 -1.57 17.71 2.49
N ASP A 39 -1.99 18.86 1.99
CA ASP A 39 -2.13 20.10 2.78
C ASP A 39 -2.99 19.93 4.03
N SER A 40 -4.06 19.13 3.93
CA SER A 40 -4.97 18.81 5.04
C SER A 40 -4.44 17.76 6.02
N ALA A 41 -3.23 17.22 5.78
CA ALA A 41 -2.68 16.16 6.63
C ALA A 41 -2.26 16.69 7.99
N ILE A 42 -2.55 15.90 9.04
CA ILE A 42 -1.94 16.04 10.35
C ILE A 42 -0.60 15.32 10.27
N ILE A 43 0.47 16.06 10.41
CA ILE A 43 1.83 15.50 10.42
C ILE A 43 2.06 14.87 11.80
N PRO A 44 2.49 13.59 11.87
CA PRO A 44 2.85 12.97 13.13
C PRO A 44 3.95 13.79 13.84
N ASP A 45 3.87 13.86 15.17
CA ASP A 45 4.97 14.41 15.97
C ASP A 45 6.14 13.43 15.89
N VAL A 46 7.12 13.79 15.06
CA VAL A 46 8.35 12.99 14.89
C VAL A 46 9.40 13.50 15.83
N ASN A 47 9.90 12.64 16.72
CA ASN A 47 11.01 12.98 17.61
C ASN A 47 12.17 13.58 16.78
N LYS A 48 12.91 14.55 17.36
CA LYS A 48 14.03 15.25 16.72
C LYS A 48 15.15 14.35 16.19
N GLU A 49 15.19 13.09 16.61
CA GLU A 49 16.12 12.06 16.17
C GLU A 49 15.75 11.43 14.82
N ASN A 50 14.48 11.57 14.38
CA ASN A 50 14.02 11.03 13.11
C ASN A 50 14.47 11.91 11.93
N ARG A 51 15.17 11.31 10.97
CA ARG A 51 15.63 11.96 9.73
C ARG A 51 14.50 12.11 8.69
N ILE A 52 13.26 12.26 9.15
CA ILE A 52 12.09 12.43 8.28
C ILE A 52 11.67 13.89 8.26
N LYS A 53 11.70 14.50 7.08
CA LYS A 53 11.16 15.85 6.84
C LYS A 53 9.85 15.72 6.06
N TYR A 54 8.74 16.15 6.64
CA TYR A 54 7.45 16.20 5.94
C TYR A 54 7.26 17.54 5.24
N ILE A 55 6.82 17.50 3.97
CA ILE A 55 6.47 18.66 3.16
C ILE A 55 5.02 18.52 2.72
N LYS A 56 4.23 19.53 3.00
CA LYS A 56 2.83 19.62 2.55
C LYS A 56 2.78 20.11 1.11
N GLY A 57 1.89 19.52 0.31
CA GLY A 57 1.65 19.97 -1.05
C GLY A 57 0.68 19.08 -1.82
N ASN A 58 0.30 19.58 -2.98
CA ASN A 58 -0.61 18.90 -3.89
C ASN A 58 0.18 18.14 -4.97
N ILE A 59 0.07 16.83 -4.97
CA ILE A 59 0.72 15.98 -5.98
C ILE A 59 0.18 16.18 -7.41
N LEU A 60 -0.99 16.81 -7.56
CA LEU A 60 -1.57 17.14 -8.87
C LEU A 60 -1.04 18.48 -9.42
N ASP A 61 -0.20 19.16 -8.68
CA ASP A 61 0.54 20.34 -9.12
C ASP A 61 1.93 19.89 -9.63
N SER A 62 2.07 19.86 -10.95
CA SER A 62 3.30 19.40 -11.62
C SER A 62 4.51 20.30 -11.30
N GLU A 63 4.30 21.62 -11.13
CA GLU A 63 5.37 22.55 -10.78
C GLU A 63 5.88 22.29 -9.35
N PHE A 64 4.97 22.01 -8.42
CA PHE A 64 5.33 21.58 -7.06
C PHE A 64 6.16 20.31 -7.09
N VAL A 65 5.71 19.27 -7.82
CA VAL A 65 6.42 17.98 -7.92
C VAL A 65 7.81 18.16 -8.53
N GLN A 66 7.93 18.93 -9.62
CA GLN A 66 9.20 19.25 -10.24
C GLN A 66 10.12 20.03 -9.30
N GLY A 67 9.58 21.03 -8.61
CA GLY A 67 10.33 21.83 -7.62
C GLY A 67 10.92 20.97 -6.49
N ILE A 68 10.16 19.98 -6.00
CA ILE A 68 10.63 19.02 -4.99
C ILE A 68 11.79 18.17 -5.54
N LEU A 69 11.65 17.62 -6.75
CA LEU A 69 12.70 16.80 -7.37
C LEU A 69 13.99 17.59 -7.58
N LEU A 70 13.88 18.83 -8.07
CA LEU A 70 15.03 19.71 -8.33
C LEU A 70 15.73 20.17 -7.05
N SER A 71 14.95 20.57 -6.02
CA SER A 71 15.50 21.13 -4.78
C SER A 71 16.10 20.08 -3.85
N HIS A 72 15.56 18.87 -3.85
CA HIS A 72 15.98 17.80 -2.94
C HIS A 72 16.83 16.73 -3.60
N ARG A 73 16.86 16.67 -4.92
CA ARG A 73 17.70 15.76 -5.71
C ARG A 73 17.68 14.31 -5.17
N PRO A 74 16.50 13.69 -5.04
CA PRO A 74 16.40 12.35 -4.45
C PRO A 74 17.11 11.32 -5.34
N SER A 75 17.78 10.36 -4.72
CA SER A 75 18.31 9.17 -5.40
C SER A 75 17.22 8.10 -5.57
N HIS A 76 16.23 8.11 -4.68
CA HIS A 76 15.10 7.16 -4.65
C HIS A 76 13.78 7.90 -4.49
N VAL A 77 12.80 7.53 -5.29
CA VAL A 77 11.43 8.03 -5.24
C VAL A 77 10.48 6.85 -5.03
N TYR A 78 9.58 6.97 -4.08
CA TYR A 78 8.57 5.96 -3.79
C TYR A 78 7.19 6.56 -3.97
N ASN A 79 6.35 5.94 -4.79
CA ASN A 79 4.99 6.42 -4.99
C ASN A 79 3.95 5.48 -4.38
N PHE A 80 3.46 5.86 -3.20
CA PHE A 80 2.32 5.24 -2.50
C PHE A 80 1.09 6.15 -2.48
N ALA A 81 1.17 7.34 -3.08
CA ALA A 81 0.02 8.23 -3.20
C ALA A 81 -1.04 7.59 -4.10
N SER A 82 -2.23 7.38 -3.57
CA SER A 82 -3.32 6.69 -4.26
C SER A 82 -4.68 7.03 -3.69
N LEU A 83 -5.70 7.07 -4.51
CA LEU A 83 -7.08 6.88 -4.10
C LEU A 83 -7.36 5.38 -4.02
N SER A 84 -6.94 4.72 -2.95
CA SER A 84 -6.86 3.25 -2.82
C SER A 84 -8.20 2.54 -2.56
N SER A 85 -9.28 3.27 -2.30
CA SER A 85 -10.60 2.68 -2.08
C SER A 85 -11.32 2.44 -3.41
N VAL A 86 -11.56 1.17 -3.75
CA VAL A 86 -12.37 0.76 -4.91
C VAL A 86 -13.74 1.45 -4.88
N ALA A 87 -14.43 1.43 -3.73
CA ALA A 87 -15.74 2.08 -3.60
C ALA A 87 -15.69 3.59 -3.90
N LYS A 88 -14.67 4.29 -3.36
CA LYS A 88 -14.50 5.73 -3.65
C LYS A 88 -14.14 5.99 -5.11
N SER A 89 -13.49 5.08 -5.80
CA SER A 89 -13.19 5.24 -7.22
C SER A 89 -14.44 5.23 -8.11
N HIS A 90 -15.50 4.50 -7.71
CA HIS A 90 -16.79 4.58 -8.38
C HIS A 90 -17.50 5.90 -8.13
N THR A 91 -17.39 6.45 -6.92
CA THR A 91 -17.99 7.77 -6.57
C THR A 91 -17.24 8.94 -7.21
N TYR A 92 -15.91 8.81 -7.32
CA TYR A 92 -15.03 9.89 -7.82
C TYR A 92 -14.07 9.35 -8.89
N PRO A 93 -14.58 8.91 -10.07
CA PRO A 93 -13.74 8.27 -11.10
C PRO A 93 -12.70 9.22 -11.68
N GLU A 94 -13.03 10.48 -11.91
CA GLU A 94 -12.08 11.48 -12.42
C GLU A 94 -10.94 11.77 -11.43
N LEU A 95 -11.24 11.83 -10.12
CA LEU A 95 -10.20 12.00 -9.10
C LEU A 95 -9.32 10.76 -9.01
N SER A 96 -9.92 9.56 -9.15
CA SER A 96 -9.18 8.32 -9.23
C SER A 96 -8.23 8.31 -10.44
N GLU A 97 -8.67 8.77 -11.60
CA GLU A 97 -7.82 8.89 -12.79
C GLU A 97 -6.66 9.86 -12.55
N LYS A 98 -6.96 11.07 -12.10
CA LYS A 98 -5.94 12.10 -11.84
C LYS A 98 -4.85 11.63 -10.88
N ILE A 99 -5.25 10.94 -9.79
CA ILE A 99 -4.29 10.49 -8.77
C ILE A 99 -3.58 9.19 -9.19
N ASN A 100 -4.33 8.18 -9.65
CA ASN A 100 -3.78 6.83 -9.84
C ASN A 100 -3.12 6.64 -11.21
N LEU A 101 -3.40 7.51 -12.19
CA LEU A 101 -2.81 7.47 -13.52
C LEU A 101 -2.11 8.78 -13.88
N GLY A 102 -2.80 9.92 -13.81
CA GLY A 102 -2.27 11.22 -14.21
C GLY A 102 -1.00 11.57 -13.44
N PHE A 103 -1.07 11.55 -12.11
CA PHE A 103 0.10 11.81 -11.28
C PHE A 103 1.28 10.87 -11.56
N VAL A 104 1.02 9.58 -11.82
CA VAL A 104 2.11 8.62 -12.15
C VAL A 104 2.82 9.01 -13.44
N ARG A 105 2.06 9.43 -14.47
CA ARG A 105 2.63 9.94 -15.73
C ARG A 105 3.46 11.19 -15.50
N ASP A 106 2.88 12.17 -14.82
CA ASP A 106 3.56 13.44 -14.53
C ASP A 106 4.84 13.24 -13.70
N LEU A 107 4.79 12.33 -12.70
CA LEU A 107 5.95 12.01 -11.88
C LEU A 107 7.08 11.41 -12.73
N ILE A 108 6.78 10.46 -13.61
CA ILE A 108 7.76 9.82 -14.49
C ILE A 108 8.36 10.84 -15.47
N ASP A 109 7.53 11.71 -16.05
CA ASP A 109 7.99 12.76 -16.98
C ASP A 109 8.86 13.80 -16.27
N ASN A 110 8.52 14.17 -15.03
CA ASN A 110 9.33 15.05 -14.19
C ASN A 110 10.68 14.40 -13.78
N ILE A 111 10.70 13.10 -13.47
CA ILE A 111 11.93 12.35 -13.20
C ILE A 111 12.82 12.35 -14.44
N GLU A 112 12.27 12.01 -15.62
CA GLU A 112 13.00 12.03 -16.89
C GLU A 112 13.62 13.40 -17.17
N SER A 113 12.85 14.47 -17.04
CA SER A 113 13.30 15.84 -17.22
C SER A 113 14.43 16.23 -16.25
N THR A 114 14.26 15.86 -14.96
CA THR A 114 15.24 16.13 -13.91
C THR A 114 16.55 15.37 -14.16
N GLN A 115 16.48 14.11 -14.58
CA GLN A 115 17.68 13.31 -14.90
C GLN A 115 18.46 13.91 -16.08
N LYS A 116 17.76 14.32 -17.14
CA LYS A 116 18.38 14.97 -18.32
C LYS A 116 19.05 16.29 -17.96
N GLY A 117 18.43 17.08 -17.06
CA GLY A 117 18.97 18.39 -16.64
C GLY A 117 20.15 18.31 -15.70
N ASN A 118 20.18 17.34 -14.80
CA ASN A 118 21.13 17.25 -13.69
C ASN A 118 22.15 16.11 -13.78
N ASN A 119 22.06 15.26 -14.80
CA ASN A 119 22.88 14.04 -14.97
C ASN A 119 22.91 13.17 -13.70
N GLN A 120 21.74 13.05 -13.02
CA GLN A 120 21.59 12.27 -11.80
C GLN A 120 20.54 11.19 -12.01
N GLU A 121 20.92 9.92 -11.87
CA GLU A 121 19.98 8.81 -11.92
C GLU A 121 19.06 8.80 -10.70
N VAL A 122 17.74 8.67 -10.96
CA VAL A 122 16.71 8.54 -9.94
C VAL A 122 16.05 7.17 -10.11
N TYR A 123 15.97 6.40 -9.03
CA TYR A 123 15.20 5.16 -9.00
C TYR A 123 13.77 5.45 -8.54
N LEU A 124 12.77 4.98 -9.29
CA LEU A 124 11.36 5.04 -8.92
C LEU A 124 10.84 3.66 -8.52
N LEU A 125 10.29 3.53 -7.32
CA LEU A 125 9.46 2.39 -6.93
C LEU A 125 7.98 2.77 -6.99
N GLN A 126 7.24 2.17 -7.92
CA GLN A 126 5.81 2.43 -8.11
C GLN A 126 4.95 1.32 -7.50
N ALA A 127 4.04 1.69 -6.60
CA ALA A 127 3.03 0.77 -6.11
C ALA A 127 1.95 0.52 -7.18
N SER A 128 1.86 -0.72 -7.66
CA SER A 128 0.78 -1.27 -8.46
C SER A 128 -0.25 -2.00 -7.57
N SER A 129 -1.16 -2.79 -8.11
CA SER A 129 -2.22 -3.44 -7.34
C SER A 129 -2.69 -4.72 -8.01
N SER A 130 -2.97 -5.76 -7.22
CA SER A 130 -3.60 -7.00 -7.69
C SER A 130 -5.01 -6.80 -8.28
N GLU A 131 -5.68 -5.69 -7.94
CA GLU A 131 -7.00 -5.35 -8.51
C GLU A 131 -6.97 -5.21 -10.06
N MET A 132 -5.77 -4.99 -10.65
CA MET A 132 -5.61 -4.91 -12.11
C MET A 132 -6.02 -6.19 -12.83
N PHE A 133 -5.92 -7.33 -12.18
CA PHE A 133 -6.14 -8.64 -12.80
C PHE A 133 -7.61 -9.05 -12.84
N GLY A 134 -8.46 -8.49 -11.95
CA GLY A 134 -9.87 -8.85 -11.89
C GLY A 134 -10.12 -10.29 -11.37
N PRO A 135 -11.35 -10.81 -11.48
CA PRO A 135 -11.76 -12.03 -10.77
C PRO A 135 -11.51 -13.35 -11.55
N ASN A 136 -11.17 -13.32 -12.83
CA ASN A 136 -11.27 -14.48 -13.72
C ASN A 136 -9.92 -15.17 -13.92
N HIS A 137 -9.26 -15.56 -12.85
CA HIS A 137 -8.02 -16.32 -12.92
C HIS A 137 -8.18 -17.69 -12.23
N SER A 138 -7.75 -18.75 -12.93
CA SER A 138 -7.73 -20.12 -12.43
C SER A 138 -6.45 -20.49 -11.70
N GLU A 139 -5.36 -19.79 -12.03
CA GLU A 139 -4.02 -19.99 -11.47
C GLU A 139 -3.60 -18.79 -10.61
N PRO A 140 -2.62 -18.96 -9.73
CA PRO A 140 -2.03 -17.84 -9.01
C PRO A 140 -1.53 -16.74 -9.96
N ILE A 141 -1.68 -15.50 -9.55
CA ILE A 141 -1.27 -14.32 -10.31
C ILE A 141 0.24 -14.17 -10.28
N VAL A 142 0.83 -14.07 -11.45
CA VAL A 142 2.22 -13.71 -11.70
C VAL A 142 2.30 -12.34 -12.40
N GLU A 143 3.51 -11.82 -12.56
CA GLU A 143 3.74 -10.46 -13.07
C GLU A 143 3.21 -10.21 -14.49
N ASP A 144 3.20 -11.24 -15.34
CA ASP A 144 2.74 -11.18 -16.74
C ASP A 144 1.29 -11.70 -16.94
N SER A 145 0.57 -11.97 -15.85
CA SER A 145 -0.85 -12.35 -15.92
C SER A 145 -1.68 -11.28 -16.63
N THR A 146 -2.71 -11.73 -17.35
CA THR A 146 -3.57 -10.82 -18.13
C THR A 146 -4.37 -9.88 -17.23
N HIS A 147 -4.35 -8.59 -17.52
CA HIS A 147 -5.15 -7.59 -16.81
C HIS A 147 -6.62 -7.63 -17.26
N ASP A 148 -7.54 -7.68 -16.28
CA ASP A 148 -9.01 -7.65 -16.45
C ASP A 148 -9.65 -6.70 -15.42
N PRO A 149 -9.35 -5.38 -15.45
CA PRO A 149 -9.77 -4.43 -14.43
C PRO A 149 -11.30 -4.26 -14.41
N ARG A 150 -11.93 -4.34 -13.22
CA ARG A 150 -13.38 -4.29 -13.01
C ARG A 150 -13.87 -3.05 -12.24
N SER A 151 -12.99 -2.10 -12.01
CA SER A 151 -13.33 -0.83 -11.35
C SER A 151 -12.50 0.32 -11.92
N PRO A 152 -12.92 1.59 -11.75
CA PRO A 152 -12.10 2.73 -12.13
C PRO A 152 -10.70 2.69 -11.47
N TYR A 153 -10.62 2.32 -10.20
CA TYR A 153 -9.34 2.13 -9.50
C TYR A 153 -8.45 1.11 -10.20
N ALA A 154 -8.99 -0.09 -10.47
CA ALA A 154 -8.26 -1.17 -11.13
C ALA A 154 -7.78 -0.78 -12.53
N LEU A 155 -8.65 -0.11 -13.31
CA LEU A 155 -8.31 0.40 -14.64
C LEU A 155 -7.16 1.40 -14.60
N HIS A 156 -7.24 2.39 -13.71
CA HIS A 156 -6.21 3.43 -13.60
C HIS A 156 -4.87 2.84 -13.09
N LYS A 157 -4.90 1.87 -12.18
CA LYS A 157 -3.70 1.13 -11.76
C LYS A 157 -3.09 0.31 -12.90
N SER A 158 -3.92 -0.37 -13.69
CA SER A 158 -3.48 -1.13 -14.87
C SER A 158 -2.81 -0.22 -15.91
N LEU A 159 -3.42 0.93 -16.23
CA LEU A 159 -2.85 1.89 -17.18
C LEU A 159 -1.55 2.52 -16.66
N ALA A 160 -1.48 2.86 -15.37
CA ALA A 160 -0.28 3.40 -14.74
C ALA A 160 0.86 2.36 -14.73
N HIS A 161 0.55 1.11 -14.42
CA HIS A 161 1.51 0.01 -14.48
C HIS A 161 2.10 -0.15 -15.88
N ARG A 162 1.26 -0.20 -16.92
CA ARG A 162 1.71 -0.25 -18.32
C ARG A 162 2.59 0.94 -18.69
N TYR A 163 2.24 2.14 -18.26
CA TYR A 163 3.06 3.33 -18.49
C TYR A 163 4.44 3.24 -17.83
N CYS A 164 4.54 2.62 -16.64
CA CYS A 164 5.85 2.34 -16.01
C CYS A 164 6.69 1.39 -16.89
N LEU A 165 6.09 0.30 -17.40
CA LEU A 165 6.79 -0.66 -18.25
C LEU A 165 7.29 -0.01 -19.56
N GLU A 166 6.43 0.77 -20.20
CA GLU A 166 6.78 1.50 -21.43
C GLU A 166 7.89 2.52 -21.19
N SER A 167 7.80 3.29 -20.10
CA SER A 167 8.78 4.30 -19.72
C SER A 167 10.14 3.70 -19.35
N ARG A 168 10.17 2.55 -18.69
CA ARG A 168 11.38 1.78 -18.41
C ARG A 168 12.14 1.47 -19.72
N LYS A 169 11.42 1.03 -20.74
CA LYS A 169 12.00 0.65 -22.04
C LYS A 169 12.35 1.84 -22.93
N SER A 170 11.43 2.82 -23.06
CA SER A 170 11.54 3.90 -24.04
C SER A 170 12.37 5.08 -23.55
N LYS A 171 12.38 5.35 -22.23
CA LYS A 171 13.03 6.49 -21.59
C LYS A 171 14.31 6.12 -20.85
N ASN A 172 14.67 4.83 -20.81
CA ASN A 172 15.83 4.30 -20.06
C ASN A 172 15.82 4.73 -18.59
N LEU A 173 14.64 4.68 -17.94
CA LEU A 173 14.46 5.03 -16.54
C LEU A 173 14.54 3.78 -15.65
N LYS A 174 15.11 3.94 -14.46
CA LYS A 174 15.14 2.91 -13.44
C LYS A 174 13.81 2.92 -12.66
N ILE A 175 12.86 2.06 -13.08
CA ILE A 175 11.53 1.96 -12.48
C ILE A 175 11.28 0.53 -12.03
N GLY A 176 11.16 0.29 -10.73
CA GLY A 176 10.62 -0.94 -10.18
C GLY A 176 9.12 -0.80 -9.95
N THR A 177 8.34 -1.85 -10.19
CA THR A 177 6.93 -1.88 -9.81
C THR A 177 6.65 -3.02 -8.85
N VAL A 178 5.79 -2.77 -7.86
CA VAL A 178 5.34 -3.79 -6.91
C VAL A 178 3.84 -3.99 -7.06
N ILE A 179 3.44 -5.19 -7.42
CA ILE A 179 2.05 -5.61 -7.59
C ILE A 179 1.58 -6.11 -6.22
N LEU A 180 1.01 -5.19 -5.46
CA LEU A 180 0.62 -5.42 -4.07
C LEU A 180 -0.71 -6.14 -3.99
N PHE A 181 -0.71 -7.30 -3.32
CA PHE A 181 -1.92 -7.95 -2.84
C PHE A 181 -2.42 -7.28 -1.57
N ASN A 182 -3.57 -7.69 -1.04
CA ASN A 182 -4.12 -7.05 0.15
C ASN A 182 -3.13 -7.20 1.31
N HIS A 183 -2.81 -6.08 1.95
CA HIS A 183 -1.88 -6.08 3.07
C HIS A 183 -2.34 -5.08 4.13
N GLU A 184 -2.34 -5.53 5.35
CA GLU A 184 -3.05 -4.90 6.44
C GLU A 184 -2.13 -4.60 7.61
N SER A 185 -2.54 -3.66 8.43
CA SER A 185 -1.82 -3.30 9.66
C SER A 185 -2.69 -2.45 10.58
N PRO A 186 -2.25 -2.15 11.81
CA PRO A 186 -2.89 -1.16 12.68
C PRO A 186 -3.05 0.24 12.06
N ARG A 187 -2.28 0.56 11.01
CA ARG A 187 -2.35 1.87 10.30
C ARG A 187 -3.35 1.87 9.15
N ARG A 188 -4.01 0.75 8.89
CA ARG A 188 -5.07 0.69 7.86
C ARG A 188 -6.22 1.62 8.25
N PRO A 189 -6.78 2.44 7.34
CA PRO A 189 -7.95 3.26 7.67
C PRO A 189 -9.18 2.44 8.07
N LEU A 190 -9.98 2.94 9.02
CA LEU A 190 -11.16 2.24 9.59
C LEU A 190 -12.25 1.88 8.58
N ASN A 191 -12.27 2.50 7.40
CA ASN A 191 -13.21 2.16 6.35
C ASN A 191 -12.85 0.90 5.55
N PHE A 192 -11.68 0.31 5.79
CA PHE A 192 -11.31 -0.99 5.21
C PHE A 192 -11.80 -2.14 6.09
N VAL A 193 -12.22 -3.24 5.44
CA VAL A 193 -12.92 -4.34 6.12
C VAL A 193 -12.09 -4.99 7.22
N SER A 194 -10.81 -5.20 7.03
CA SER A 194 -9.89 -5.75 8.04
C SER A 194 -9.86 -4.89 9.31
N ARG A 195 -9.70 -3.58 9.13
CA ARG A 195 -9.71 -2.62 10.24
C ARG A 195 -11.09 -2.49 10.88
N LYS A 196 -12.15 -2.54 10.07
CA LYS A 196 -13.53 -2.54 10.56
C LYS A 196 -13.79 -3.76 11.46
N ILE A 197 -13.28 -4.95 11.08
CA ILE A 197 -13.42 -6.17 11.86
C ILE A 197 -12.64 -6.07 13.17
N THR A 198 -11.36 -5.74 13.13
CA THR A 198 -10.51 -5.71 14.33
C THR A 198 -10.94 -4.64 15.31
N HIS A 199 -11.33 -3.46 14.81
CA HIS A 199 -11.87 -2.38 15.64
C HIS A 199 -13.25 -2.73 16.21
N GLY A 200 -14.19 -3.23 15.38
CA GLY A 200 -15.53 -3.61 15.81
C GLY A 200 -15.51 -4.72 16.85
N ALA A 201 -14.69 -5.76 16.65
CA ALA A 201 -14.51 -6.82 17.65
C ALA A 201 -14.02 -6.25 19.01
N PHE A 202 -13.03 -5.34 18.97
CA PHE A 202 -12.54 -4.67 20.18
C PHE A 202 -13.61 -3.81 20.87
N GLN A 203 -14.42 -3.03 20.12
CA GLN A 203 -15.51 -2.23 20.69
C GLN A 203 -16.58 -3.09 21.33
N ILE A 204 -16.93 -4.23 20.69
CA ILE A 204 -17.90 -5.19 21.22
C ILE A 204 -17.36 -5.84 22.50
N ALA A 205 -16.11 -6.27 22.53
CA ALA A 205 -15.48 -6.85 23.72
C ALA A 205 -15.47 -5.89 24.91
N ARG A 206 -15.45 -4.59 24.68
CA ARG A 206 -15.56 -3.55 25.70
C ARG A 206 -17.01 -3.16 26.06
N GLY A 207 -17.99 -3.76 25.40
CA GLY A 207 -19.40 -3.41 25.60
C GLY A 207 -19.82 -2.05 25.04
N LEU A 208 -19.00 -1.46 24.17
CA LEU A 208 -19.26 -0.15 23.54
C LEU A 208 -20.16 -0.28 22.29
N GLU A 209 -20.08 -1.42 21.63
CA GLU A 209 -20.94 -1.80 20.51
C GLU A 209 -21.55 -3.18 20.78
N LYS A 210 -22.70 -3.45 20.15
CA LYS A 210 -23.40 -4.73 20.32
C LYS A 210 -23.23 -5.66 19.12
N LYS A 211 -23.10 -5.08 17.93
CA LYS A 211 -23.07 -5.78 16.65
C LYS A 211 -22.08 -5.14 15.69
N LEU A 212 -21.47 -5.98 14.87
CA LEU A 212 -20.65 -5.59 13.74
C LEU A 212 -21.40 -5.95 12.46
N ILE A 213 -21.71 -4.96 11.61
CA ILE A 213 -22.40 -5.17 10.36
C ILE A 213 -21.39 -5.23 9.22
N LEU A 214 -21.36 -6.33 8.49
CA LEU A 214 -20.44 -6.58 7.36
C LEU A 214 -21.23 -6.93 6.10
N GLY A 215 -20.54 -6.95 4.96
CA GLY A 215 -21.09 -7.45 3.70
C GLY A 215 -20.98 -8.97 3.59
N ASN A 216 -20.57 -9.46 2.41
CA ASN A 216 -20.40 -10.88 2.16
C ASN A 216 -19.19 -11.44 2.92
N MET A 217 -19.46 -12.30 3.89
CA MET A 217 -18.45 -12.89 4.78
C MET A 217 -17.63 -14.00 4.13
N SER A 218 -18.17 -14.66 3.09
CA SER A 218 -17.48 -15.78 2.41
C SER A 218 -16.38 -15.34 1.44
N ILE A 219 -16.16 -14.02 1.30
CA ILE A 219 -15.10 -13.48 0.45
C ILE A 219 -13.74 -13.88 1.01
N SER A 220 -12.91 -14.45 0.13
CA SER A 220 -11.53 -14.78 0.45
C SER A 220 -10.58 -13.91 -0.35
N ARG A 221 -9.48 -13.50 0.27
CA ARG A 221 -8.40 -12.72 -0.34
C ARG A 221 -7.05 -13.22 0.15
N ASP A 222 -6.02 -12.92 -0.61
CA ASP A 222 -4.64 -13.04 -0.17
C ASP A 222 -4.33 -11.82 0.72
N TRP A 223 -4.16 -12.08 2.02
CA TRP A 223 -3.95 -11.07 3.05
C TRP A 223 -2.54 -11.16 3.62
N GLY A 224 -1.75 -10.13 3.49
CA GLY A 224 -0.42 -10.05 4.08
C GLY A 224 -0.30 -8.94 5.14
N PHE A 225 0.84 -8.90 5.82
CA PHE A 225 1.16 -7.88 6.80
C PHE A 225 1.95 -6.74 6.15
N ALA A 226 1.48 -5.50 6.26
CA ALA A 226 2.08 -4.36 5.57
C ALA A 226 3.57 -4.13 5.87
N PRO A 227 4.07 -4.28 7.11
CA PRO A 227 5.51 -4.19 7.38
C PRO A 227 6.36 -5.22 6.63
N ASP A 228 5.87 -6.45 6.41
CA ASP A 228 6.60 -7.45 5.61
C ASP A 228 6.70 -7.00 4.15
N TYR A 229 5.63 -6.46 3.58
CA TYR A 229 5.59 -5.92 2.22
C TYR A 229 6.50 -4.70 2.06
N VAL A 230 6.53 -3.81 3.07
CA VAL A 230 7.45 -2.66 3.10
C VAL A 230 8.91 -3.11 3.11
N GLN A 231 9.22 -4.22 3.78
CA GLN A 231 10.58 -4.76 3.75
C GLN A 231 10.99 -5.19 2.34
N ALA A 232 10.09 -5.88 1.60
CA ALA A 232 10.32 -6.22 0.20
C ALA A 232 10.58 -4.99 -0.66
N MET A 233 9.71 -3.97 -0.51
CA MET A 233 9.82 -2.71 -1.25
C MET A 233 11.13 -1.98 -0.97
N ALA A 234 11.57 -1.93 0.29
CA ALA A 234 12.84 -1.32 0.66
C ALA A 234 14.05 -2.05 0.04
N GLN A 235 14.03 -3.40 0.06
CA GLN A 235 15.10 -4.20 -0.53
C GLN A 235 15.17 -4.05 -2.06
N LEU A 236 14.02 -4.06 -2.75
CA LEU A 236 13.98 -3.81 -4.21
C LEU A 236 14.55 -2.45 -4.56
N ALA A 237 14.21 -1.43 -3.78
CA ALA A 237 14.70 -0.07 -4.01
C ALA A 237 16.19 0.06 -3.70
N GLU A 238 16.69 -0.53 -2.63
CA GLU A 238 18.12 -0.51 -2.29
C GLU A 238 18.97 -1.13 -3.42
N LEU A 239 18.45 -2.20 -4.04
CA LEU A 239 19.08 -2.85 -5.19
C LEU A 239 18.76 -2.19 -6.54
N ARG A 240 17.92 -1.13 -6.55
CA ARG A 240 17.45 -0.41 -7.74
C ARG A 240 16.95 -1.36 -8.85
N VAL A 241 16.17 -2.36 -8.46
CA VAL A 241 15.70 -3.38 -9.40
C VAL A 241 14.59 -2.80 -10.29
N ASP A 242 14.87 -2.68 -11.58
CA ASP A 242 13.97 -2.12 -12.60
C ASP A 242 13.12 -3.21 -13.28
N ASP A 243 12.32 -3.90 -12.49
CA ASP A 243 11.44 -4.99 -12.94
C ASP A 243 10.13 -4.98 -12.14
N ASP A 244 9.20 -5.87 -12.48
CA ASP A 244 7.91 -6.02 -11.83
C ASP A 244 7.94 -7.19 -10.84
N PHE A 245 7.30 -7.01 -9.67
CA PHE A 245 7.26 -8.06 -8.65
C PHE A 245 5.88 -8.17 -8.02
N VAL A 246 5.33 -9.37 -7.99
CA VAL A 246 4.19 -9.73 -7.15
C VAL A 246 4.65 -9.80 -5.70
N VAL A 247 3.92 -9.10 -4.83
CA VAL A 247 4.12 -9.14 -3.37
C VAL A 247 2.82 -9.59 -2.74
N SER A 248 2.81 -10.83 -2.26
CA SER A 248 1.62 -11.54 -1.79
C SER A 248 1.98 -12.50 -0.65
N SER A 249 0.97 -12.96 0.10
CA SER A 249 1.16 -14.04 1.07
C SER A 249 1.15 -15.43 0.42
N GLY A 250 0.48 -15.55 -0.73
CA GLY A 250 0.26 -16.81 -1.41
C GLY A 250 -0.86 -17.67 -0.81
N GLU A 251 -1.59 -17.14 0.19
CA GLU A 251 -2.65 -17.86 0.88
C GLU A 251 -3.97 -17.08 0.87
N LEU A 252 -5.07 -17.81 0.71
CA LEU A 252 -6.42 -17.24 0.73
C LEU A 252 -7.07 -17.44 2.10
N HIS A 253 -7.55 -16.35 2.68
CA HIS A 253 -8.29 -16.32 3.94
C HIS A 253 -9.62 -15.60 3.78
N SER A 254 -10.67 -16.09 4.45
CA SER A 254 -12.01 -15.50 4.40
C SER A 254 -12.19 -14.40 5.45
N LEU A 255 -13.23 -13.57 5.26
CA LEU A 255 -13.64 -12.64 6.29
C LEU A 255 -14.23 -13.35 7.52
N GLU A 256 -14.82 -14.53 7.35
CA GLU A 256 -15.27 -15.39 8.45
C GLU A 256 -14.11 -15.79 9.35
N GLU A 257 -13.01 -16.29 8.74
CA GLU A 257 -11.80 -16.66 9.46
C GLU A 257 -11.18 -15.44 10.17
N MET A 258 -11.18 -14.25 9.52
CA MET A 258 -10.71 -13.01 10.15
C MET A 258 -11.53 -12.64 11.39
N CYS A 259 -12.86 -12.76 11.34
CA CYS A 259 -13.73 -12.53 12.48
C CYS A 259 -13.47 -13.55 13.58
N GLU A 260 -13.40 -14.85 13.25
CA GLU A 260 -13.13 -15.90 14.23
C GLU A 260 -11.84 -15.64 15.01
N ILE A 261 -10.75 -15.31 14.31
CA ILE A 261 -9.46 -14.99 14.92
C ILE A 261 -9.59 -13.74 15.81
N ALA A 262 -10.20 -12.67 15.33
CA ALA A 262 -10.29 -11.40 16.06
C ALA A 262 -11.10 -11.54 17.37
N PHE A 263 -12.26 -12.21 17.31
CA PHE A 263 -13.10 -12.41 18.48
C PHE A 263 -12.48 -13.42 19.48
N THR A 264 -11.92 -14.53 18.97
CA THR A 264 -11.22 -15.52 19.82
C THR A 264 -10.05 -14.90 20.57
N PHE A 265 -9.26 -14.02 19.91
CA PHE A 265 -8.14 -13.32 20.56
C PHE A 265 -8.60 -12.43 21.75
N LEU A 266 -9.83 -11.92 21.69
CA LEU A 266 -10.45 -11.12 22.76
C LEU A 266 -11.17 -11.98 23.82
N GLY A 267 -11.04 -13.31 23.77
CA GLY A 267 -11.70 -14.24 24.68
C GLY A 267 -13.20 -14.44 24.42
N MET A 268 -13.67 -14.07 23.24
CA MET A 268 -15.07 -14.21 22.83
C MET A 268 -15.20 -15.40 21.88
N SER A 269 -15.91 -16.45 22.30
CA SER A 269 -16.33 -17.54 21.43
C SER A 269 -17.58 -17.13 20.65
N ASP A 270 -17.88 -17.86 19.55
CA ASP A 270 -19.11 -17.72 18.78
C ASP A 270 -19.31 -16.30 18.21
N TYR A 271 -18.33 -15.81 17.43
CA TYR A 271 -18.40 -14.49 16.78
C TYR A 271 -19.71 -14.23 16.04
N GLN A 272 -20.40 -15.29 15.57
CA GLN A 272 -21.71 -15.25 14.92
C GLN A 272 -22.77 -14.55 15.76
N ASN A 273 -22.63 -14.58 17.09
CA ASN A 273 -23.53 -13.85 17.99
C ASN A 273 -23.37 -12.33 17.89
N TYR A 274 -22.28 -11.84 17.31
CA TYR A 274 -21.92 -10.42 17.28
C TYR A 274 -21.83 -9.85 15.87
N VAL A 275 -21.69 -10.71 14.83
CA VAL A 275 -21.53 -10.29 13.45
C VAL A 275 -22.79 -10.56 12.65
N GLU A 276 -23.27 -9.56 11.92
CA GLU A 276 -24.41 -9.65 11.02
C GLU A 276 -23.98 -9.32 9.59
N SER A 277 -24.49 -10.11 8.63
CA SER A 277 -24.27 -9.85 7.21
C SER A 277 -25.43 -9.05 6.64
N ASP A 278 -25.11 -7.89 6.01
CA ASP A 278 -26.09 -7.07 5.31
C ASP A 278 -25.87 -7.15 3.80
N LYS A 279 -26.87 -7.64 3.09
CA LYS A 279 -26.85 -7.79 1.61
C LYS A 279 -26.72 -6.44 0.88
N MET A 280 -27.14 -5.34 1.50
CA MET A 280 -26.97 -4.01 0.92
C MET A 280 -25.51 -3.55 0.84
N LEU A 281 -24.62 -4.20 1.60
CA LEU A 281 -23.18 -3.96 1.57
C LEU A 281 -22.42 -4.88 0.61
N TYR A 282 -23.11 -5.80 -0.09
CA TYR A 282 -22.49 -6.65 -1.09
C TYR A 282 -22.09 -5.83 -2.30
N ARG A 283 -20.95 -6.16 -2.89
CA ARG A 283 -20.47 -5.51 -4.11
C ARG A 283 -20.63 -6.45 -5.28
N GLU A 284 -20.86 -5.90 -6.45
CA GLU A 284 -20.83 -6.66 -7.70
C GLU A 284 -19.42 -7.24 -7.91
N ASN A 285 -19.33 -8.48 -8.36
CA ASN A 285 -18.08 -9.20 -8.64
C ASN A 285 -17.14 -9.45 -7.42
N GLU A 286 -17.69 -9.52 -6.22
CA GLU A 286 -16.92 -9.78 -4.99
C GLU A 286 -16.30 -11.20 -4.89
N ASN A 287 -16.69 -12.12 -5.72
CA ASN A 287 -16.29 -13.54 -5.64
C ASN A 287 -14.90 -13.84 -6.22
N SER A 288 -14.04 -12.84 -6.41
CA SER A 288 -12.67 -13.07 -6.87
C SER A 288 -11.85 -13.79 -5.80
N ARG A 289 -11.18 -14.86 -6.20
CA ARG A 289 -10.24 -15.63 -5.36
C ARG A 289 -8.82 -15.37 -5.87
N LEU A 290 -8.41 -14.11 -5.88
CA LEU A 290 -7.08 -13.74 -6.33
C LEU A 290 -6.05 -14.12 -5.27
N VAL A 291 -5.13 -14.97 -5.65
CA VAL A 291 -3.93 -15.34 -4.88
C VAL A 291 -2.70 -15.03 -5.73
N GLY A 292 -1.66 -14.48 -5.11
CA GLY A 292 -0.43 -14.12 -5.81
C GLY A 292 0.64 -15.19 -5.69
N ASP A 293 1.49 -15.29 -6.71
CA ASP A 293 2.71 -16.08 -6.69
C ASP A 293 3.92 -15.15 -6.52
N SER A 294 4.51 -15.17 -5.33
CA SER A 294 5.69 -14.38 -4.96
C SER A 294 7.03 -15.09 -5.27
N SER A 295 7.05 -16.14 -6.08
CA SER A 295 8.26 -16.91 -6.40
C SER A 295 9.36 -16.07 -7.03
N LYS A 296 9.01 -15.10 -7.87
CA LYS A 296 9.98 -14.20 -8.51
C LYS A 296 10.71 -13.32 -7.51
N ILE A 297 9.97 -12.67 -6.59
CA ILE A 297 10.60 -11.84 -5.55
C ILE A 297 11.38 -12.69 -4.55
N PHE A 298 10.90 -13.89 -4.21
CA PHE A 298 11.64 -14.85 -3.39
C PHE A 298 12.98 -15.18 -4.04
N SER A 299 12.98 -15.55 -5.31
CA SER A 299 14.21 -15.88 -6.05
C SER A 299 15.18 -14.70 -6.14
N ARG A 300 14.67 -13.47 -6.20
CA ARG A 300 15.47 -12.25 -6.32
C ARG A 300 16.06 -11.76 -5.01
N LEU A 301 15.30 -11.84 -3.92
CA LEU A 301 15.62 -11.21 -2.62
C LEU A 301 15.73 -12.21 -1.47
N ASN A 302 15.40 -13.48 -1.69
CA ASN A 302 15.14 -14.46 -0.63
C ASN A 302 14.07 -13.93 0.37
N TRP A 303 13.10 -13.15 -0.14
CA TRP A 303 12.03 -12.58 0.65
C TRP A 303 10.79 -13.48 0.62
N SER A 304 10.20 -13.67 1.77
CA SER A 304 8.84 -14.21 1.96
C SER A 304 8.17 -13.50 3.12
N PRO A 305 6.83 -13.44 3.18
CA PRO A 305 6.14 -12.92 4.33
C PRO A 305 6.50 -13.72 5.60
N THR A 306 6.75 -13.01 6.69
CA THR A 306 7.17 -13.62 7.96
C THR A 306 6.05 -13.66 8.98
N THR A 307 5.00 -12.84 8.78
CA THR A 307 3.87 -12.71 9.68
C THR A 307 2.68 -13.49 9.14
N SER A 308 2.23 -14.52 9.86
CA SER A 308 1.05 -15.29 9.47
C SER A 308 -0.23 -14.44 9.54
N PHE A 309 -1.26 -14.85 8.80
CA PHE A 309 -2.57 -14.21 8.81
C PHE A 309 -3.14 -14.05 10.23
N LYS A 310 -3.10 -15.12 11.02
CA LYS A 310 -3.52 -15.10 12.42
C LYS A 310 -2.74 -14.05 13.22
N LYS A 311 -1.41 -14.05 13.11
CA LYS A 311 -0.56 -13.12 13.85
C LYS A 311 -0.82 -11.66 13.47
N MET A 312 -1.06 -11.39 12.18
CA MET A 312 -1.44 -10.07 11.69
C MET A 312 -2.72 -9.56 12.36
N ILE A 313 -3.77 -10.39 12.42
CA ILE A 313 -5.04 -10.02 13.06
C ILE A 313 -4.85 -9.76 14.56
N GLU A 314 -4.10 -10.61 15.25
CA GLU A 314 -3.77 -10.41 16.67
C GLU A 314 -3.05 -9.08 16.92
N ILE A 315 -2.08 -8.72 16.07
CA ILE A 315 -1.37 -7.43 16.14
C ILE A 315 -2.35 -6.28 15.94
N MET A 316 -3.25 -6.38 14.94
CA MET A 316 -4.22 -5.33 14.67
C MET A 316 -5.22 -5.13 15.81
N VAL A 317 -5.72 -6.21 16.39
CA VAL A 317 -6.63 -6.14 17.56
C VAL A 317 -5.92 -5.58 18.78
N ASN A 318 -4.69 -6.03 19.06
CA ASN A 318 -3.93 -5.54 20.21
C ASN A 318 -3.62 -4.04 20.13
N ALA A 319 -3.39 -3.51 18.93
CA ALA A 319 -3.16 -2.10 18.71
C ALA A 319 -4.38 -1.22 19.07
N GLU A 320 -5.61 -1.76 19.01
CA GLU A 320 -6.81 -1.04 19.45
C GLU A 320 -6.78 -0.73 20.94
N SER A 321 -6.25 -1.67 21.75
CA SER A 321 -6.14 -1.47 23.22
C SER A 321 -5.16 -0.35 23.57
N HIS A 322 -4.05 -0.22 22.85
CA HIS A 322 -3.08 0.85 23.05
C HIS A 322 -3.66 2.22 22.67
N ASN A 323 -4.38 2.30 21.53
CA ASN A 323 -5.04 3.53 21.09
C ASN A 323 -6.16 4.00 22.04
N ALA A 324 -6.84 3.07 22.71
CA ALA A 324 -7.89 3.38 23.68
C ALA A 324 -7.35 3.94 25.00
N ASN A 325 -6.13 3.55 25.38
CA ASN A 325 -5.47 4.02 26.63
C ASN A 325 -4.80 5.39 26.46
N MET A 326 -4.64 5.89 25.22
CA MET A 326 -4.05 7.20 24.92
C MET A 326 -5.10 8.31 24.72
N LYS A 327 -6.40 7.98 24.77
CA LYS A 327 -7.52 8.93 24.73
C LYS A 327 -8.13 9.08 26.11
#